data_66d3fe71ebdf7fa026607ee766d034e6
#
_entry.id   66d3fe71ebdf7fa026607ee766d034e6
#
_cell.length_a   1.000
_cell.length_b   1.000
_cell.length_c   1.000
_cell.angle_alpha   90.00
_cell.angle_beta   90.00
_cell.angle_gamma   90.00
#
_symmetry.space_group_name_H-M   'P 1'
#
loop_
_entity.id
_entity.type
_entity.pdbx_description
1 polymer ?
#
loop_
_entity_poly.entity_id
_entity_poly.type
_entity_poly.pdbx_seq_one_letter_code
_entity_poly.pdbx_strand_id
1 'polypeptide(L)'
;MVVTEQDILSKQQVKTLSGTKRHYCPGCGHNVAHTIVARVIDDLGIRGRVIATAPVGCAVLLYNYFNVDTIECAHGRSPAVATALKRVHPDCVVFTYQGDDDLAAIGMAETIHAAKIG
;
A
#
# COMPACT_ATOMS: atom_id res chain seq x y z
N MET A 1 -19.51 -10.40 25.02
CA MET A 1 -19.28 -9.03 24.55
C MET A 1 -20.21 -8.84 23.36
N VAL A 2 -21.22 -7.99 23.48
CA VAL A 2 -22.18 -7.76 22.38
C VAL A 2 -21.63 -6.60 21.58
N VAL A 3 -21.26 -6.87 20.33
CA VAL A 3 -20.85 -5.83 19.38
C VAL A 3 -22.07 -5.02 19.03
N THR A 4 -22.10 -3.74 19.38
CA THR A 4 -23.22 -2.85 19.07
C THR A 4 -23.12 -2.31 17.65
N GLU A 5 -24.24 -1.89 17.07
CA GLU A 5 -24.28 -1.28 15.75
C GLU A 5 -23.37 -0.03 15.65
N GLN A 6 -23.15 0.67 16.77
CA GLN A 6 -22.23 1.80 16.90
C GLN A 6 -20.75 1.38 16.83
N ASP A 7 -20.41 0.17 17.30
CA ASP A 7 -19.05 -0.37 17.17
C ASP A 7 -18.73 -0.74 15.71
N ILE A 8 -19.76 -1.11 14.94
CA ILE A 8 -19.64 -1.41 13.50
C ILE A 8 -19.72 -0.11 12.68
N LEU A 9 -20.44 0.90 13.18
CA LEU A 9 -20.73 2.15 12.49
C LEU A 9 -19.80 3.29 12.86
N SER A 10 -18.74 3.10 13.63
CA SER A 10 -17.67 4.08 13.64
C SER A 10 -17.01 4.08 12.25
N LYS A 11 -17.75 4.61 11.28
CA LYS A 11 -17.21 5.08 10.01
C LYS A 11 -16.30 6.27 10.30
N GLN A 12 -15.23 6.04 11.04
CA GLN A 12 -14.11 6.95 10.98
C GLN A 12 -13.68 6.97 9.53
N GLN A 13 -13.95 8.09 8.91
CA GLN A 13 -13.57 8.31 7.52
C GLN A 13 -12.05 8.12 7.44
N VAL A 14 -11.63 7.04 6.80
CA VAL A 14 -10.21 6.71 6.64
C VAL A 14 -9.60 7.79 5.75
N LYS A 15 -8.83 8.69 6.34
CA LYS A 15 -8.27 9.89 5.67
C LYS A 15 -7.23 9.52 4.60
N THR A 16 -6.58 8.38 4.78
CA THR A 16 -5.60 7.85 3.82
C THR A 16 -6.27 7.29 2.56
N LEU A 17 -7.59 7.04 2.56
CA LEU A 17 -8.32 6.70 1.34
C LEU A 17 -8.85 7.94 0.63
N SER A 18 -8.65 8.01 -0.68
CA SER A 18 -9.08 9.14 -1.51
C SER A 18 -10.61 9.22 -1.71
N GLY A 19 -11.36 8.18 -1.36
CA GLY A 19 -12.80 8.06 -1.65
C GLY A 19 -13.11 7.63 -3.08
N THR A 20 -12.11 7.49 -3.94
CA THR A 20 -12.27 7.02 -5.32
C THR A 20 -12.78 5.57 -5.34
N LYS A 21 -13.77 5.30 -6.19
CA LYS A 21 -14.29 3.94 -6.38
C LYS A 21 -13.18 3.04 -6.95
N ARG A 22 -12.91 1.96 -6.25
CA ARG A 22 -11.91 0.98 -6.67
C ARG A 22 -12.42 0.12 -7.81
N HIS A 23 -11.52 -0.25 -8.72
CA HIS A 23 -11.85 -1.05 -9.92
C HIS A 23 -11.79 -2.57 -9.70
N TYR A 24 -11.36 -3.00 -8.52
CA TYR A 24 -11.19 -4.44 -8.25
C TYR A 24 -12.50 -5.22 -8.36
N CYS A 25 -12.38 -6.50 -8.71
CA CYS A 25 -13.51 -7.40 -8.81
C CYS A 25 -14.27 -7.51 -7.49
N PRO A 26 -15.58 -7.76 -7.53
CA PRO A 26 -16.37 -8.03 -6.33
C PRO A 26 -15.76 -9.19 -5.51
N GLY A 27 -15.59 -8.98 -4.21
CA GLY A 27 -14.97 -9.98 -3.33
C GLY A 27 -13.45 -10.09 -3.41
N CYS A 28 -12.78 -9.28 -4.23
CA CYS A 28 -11.33 -9.28 -4.34
C CYS A 28 -10.66 -8.82 -3.01
N GLY A 29 -9.65 -9.56 -2.57
CA GLY A 29 -8.88 -9.27 -1.37
C GLY A 29 -8.20 -7.89 -1.37
N HIS A 30 -7.89 -7.33 -2.52
CA HIS A 30 -7.34 -5.97 -2.64
C HIS A 30 -8.23 -4.91 -1.99
N ASN A 31 -9.55 -5.03 -2.08
CA ASN A 31 -10.46 -4.10 -1.45
C ASN A 31 -10.31 -4.07 0.09
N VAL A 32 -10.12 -5.24 0.68
CA VAL A 32 -9.90 -5.38 2.13
C VAL A 32 -8.51 -4.90 2.50
N ALA A 33 -7.49 -5.35 1.78
CA ALA A 33 -6.10 -5.00 2.03
C ALA A 33 -5.85 -3.48 1.96
N HIS A 34 -6.37 -2.79 0.95
CA HIS A 34 -6.29 -1.33 0.86
C HIS A 34 -6.90 -0.62 2.07
N THR A 35 -8.07 -1.10 2.52
CA THR A 35 -8.76 -0.51 3.66
C THR A 35 -7.97 -0.71 4.96
N ILE A 36 -7.40 -1.90 5.16
CA ILE A 36 -6.59 -2.21 6.34
C ILE A 36 -5.32 -1.36 6.36
N VAL A 37 -4.57 -1.33 5.26
CA VAL A 37 -3.33 -0.54 5.15
C VAL A 37 -3.60 0.94 5.41
N ALA A 38 -4.63 1.49 4.77
CA ALA A 38 -5.01 2.88 4.97
C ALA A 38 -5.39 3.21 6.42
N ARG A 39 -6.13 2.31 7.08
CA ARG A 39 -6.50 2.47 8.48
C ARG A 39 -5.27 2.42 9.39
N VAL A 40 -4.35 1.50 9.17
CA VAL A 40 -3.10 1.42 9.94
C VAL A 40 -2.29 2.72 9.81
N ILE A 41 -2.19 3.29 8.60
CA ILE A 41 -1.49 4.56 8.36
C ILE A 41 -2.15 5.70 9.16
N ASP A 42 -3.49 5.75 9.18
CA ASP A 42 -4.23 6.75 9.94
C ASP A 42 -4.07 6.55 11.45
N ASP A 43 -4.19 5.32 11.94
CA ASP A 43 -4.07 4.99 13.36
C ASP A 43 -2.68 5.31 13.92
N LEU A 44 -1.64 5.11 13.11
CA LEU A 44 -0.27 5.47 13.46
C LEU A 44 0.03 6.96 13.30
N GLY A 45 -0.85 7.74 12.68
CA GLY A 45 -0.67 9.17 12.45
C GLY A 45 0.49 9.52 11.51
N ILE A 46 0.88 8.59 10.64
CA ILE A 46 2.10 8.72 9.81
C ILE A 46 1.85 9.16 8.37
N ARG A 47 0.62 9.45 7.99
CA ARG A 47 0.22 9.73 6.60
C ARG A 47 1.12 10.75 5.89
N GLY A 48 1.55 11.81 6.59
CA GLY A 48 2.39 12.88 6.01
C GLY A 48 3.86 12.47 5.78
N ARG A 49 4.26 11.26 6.14
CA ARG A 49 5.62 10.73 5.93
C ARG A 49 5.63 9.30 5.40
N VAL A 50 4.58 8.94 4.69
CA VAL A 50 4.47 7.63 4.02
C VAL A 50 4.69 7.82 2.53
N ILE A 51 5.52 6.96 1.95
CA ILE A 51 5.72 6.85 0.50
C ILE A 51 5.37 5.43 0.09
N ALA A 52 4.42 5.29 -0.82
CA ALA A 52 4.03 4.01 -1.37
C ALA A 52 4.63 3.81 -2.76
N THR A 53 5.00 2.58 -3.10
CA THR A 53 5.29 2.22 -4.48
C THR A 53 4.12 1.44 -5.07
N ALA A 54 3.56 1.94 -6.15
CA ALA A 54 2.52 1.27 -6.90
C ALA A 54 3.13 0.20 -7.81
N PRO A 55 2.57 -1.02 -7.81
CA PRO A 55 3.05 -2.12 -8.64
C PRO A 55 2.49 -2.03 -10.05
N VAL A 56 2.85 -2.97 -10.89
CA VAL A 56 2.13 -3.28 -12.12
C VAL A 56 1.21 -4.47 -11.87
N GLY A 57 0.07 -4.52 -12.55
CA GLY A 57 -0.97 -5.55 -12.35
C GLY A 57 -2.25 -4.97 -11.78
N CYS A 58 -3.02 -5.78 -11.06
CA CYS A 58 -4.34 -5.34 -10.55
C CYS A 58 -4.27 -4.11 -9.63
N ALA A 59 -3.19 -3.93 -8.89
CA ALA A 59 -3.03 -2.81 -7.96
C ALA A 59 -2.32 -1.58 -8.56
N VAL A 60 -2.12 -1.54 -9.88
CA VAL A 60 -1.43 -0.41 -10.57
C VAL A 60 -2.05 0.94 -10.25
N LEU A 61 -3.36 1.02 -10.09
CA LEU A 61 -4.06 2.28 -9.78
C LEU A 61 -4.06 2.64 -8.29
N LEU A 62 -3.18 2.06 -7.49
CA LEU A 62 -3.05 2.34 -6.05
C LEU A 62 -2.92 3.84 -5.77
N TYR A 63 -2.21 4.57 -6.60
CA TYR A 63 -2.03 6.02 -6.50
C TYR A 63 -3.35 6.82 -6.58
N ASN A 64 -4.39 6.25 -7.16
CA ASN A 64 -5.73 6.87 -7.18
C ASN A 64 -6.52 6.61 -5.89
N TYR A 65 -6.13 5.60 -5.10
CA TYR A 65 -6.90 5.12 -3.95
C TYR A 65 -6.32 5.57 -2.62
N PHE A 66 -5.02 5.80 -2.56
CA PHE A 66 -4.33 6.26 -1.37
C PHE A 66 -4.00 7.76 -1.45
N ASN A 67 -4.26 8.46 -0.36
CA ASN A 67 -3.93 9.86 -0.18
C ASN A 67 -2.58 10.00 0.55
N VAL A 68 -1.54 9.42 -0.05
CA VAL A 68 -0.14 9.48 0.37
C VAL A 68 0.73 9.69 -0.88
N ASP A 69 1.98 10.06 -0.68
CA ASP A 69 2.93 10.14 -1.79
C ASP A 69 3.13 8.76 -2.41
N THR A 70 2.99 8.67 -3.71
CA THR A 70 3.06 7.40 -4.43
C THR A 70 3.91 7.55 -5.69
N ILE A 71 4.75 6.58 -5.94
CA ILE A 71 5.52 6.45 -7.17
C ILE A 71 5.13 5.15 -7.88
N GLU A 72 4.87 5.22 -9.17
CA GLU A 72 4.64 4.05 -10.00
C GLU A 72 5.99 3.46 -10.43
N CYS A 73 6.09 2.14 -10.40
CA CYS A 73 7.29 1.40 -10.71
C CYS A 73 7.08 0.47 -11.91
N ALA A 74 8.15 0.17 -12.64
CA ALA A 74 8.11 -0.91 -13.62
C ALA A 74 7.81 -2.25 -12.92
N HIS A 75 7.18 -3.17 -13.66
CA HIS A 75 6.78 -4.48 -13.15
C HIS A 75 7.93 -5.24 -12.50
N GLY A 76 7.76 -5.66 -11.25
CA GLY A 76 8.78 -6.34 -10.46
C GLY A 76 9.87 -5.44 -9.87
N ARG A 77 9.84 -4.12 -10.08
CA ARG A 77 10.92 -3.20 -9.64
C ARG A 77 10.58 -2.41 -8.39
N SER A 78 9.39 -2.55 -7.85
CA SER A 78 8.96 -1.83 -6.64
C SER A 78 9.94 -1.95 -5.46
N PRO A 79 10.49 -3.12 -5.09
CA PRO A 79 11.44 -3.22 -3.99
C PRO A 79 12.74 -2.47 -4.21
N ALA A 80 13.24 -2.44 -5.46
CA ALA A 80 14.45 -1.68 -5.79
C ALA A 80 14.21 -0.17 -5.66
N VAL A 81 13.09 0.33 -6.16
CA VAL A 81 12.70 1.74 -6.04
C VAL A 81 12.48 2.11 -4.57
N ALA A 82 11.76 1.27 -3.81
CA ALA A 82 11.53 1.50 -2.39
C ALA A 82 12.84 1.55 -1.60
N THR A 83 13.81 0.70 -1.92
CA THR A 83 15.16 0.72 -1.30
C THR A 83 15.86 2.06 -1.55
N ALA A 84 15.78 2.58 -2.78
CA ALA A 84 16.36 3.88 -3.11
C ALA A 84 15.65 5.02 -2.37
N LEU A 85 14.32 5.02 -2.38
CA LEU A 85 13.50 6.01 -1.66
C LEU A 85 13.80 6.03 -0.16
N LYS A 86 13.93 4.85 0.46
CA LYS A 86 14.27 4.76 1.89
C LYS A 86 15.63 5.32 2.23
N ARG A 87 16.61 5.18 1.33
CA ARG A 87 17.97 5.76 1.50
C ARG A 87 17.96 7.29 1.40
N VAL A 88 17.14 7.84 0.51
CA VAL A 88 17.04 9.29 0.31
C VAL A 88 16.16 9.94 1.37
N HIS A 89 15.12 9.22 1.83
CA HIS A 89 14.17 9.67 2.85
C HIS A 89 14.17 8.74 4.06
N PRO A 90 15.22 8.75 4.88
CA PRO A 90 15.37 7.80 6.00
C PRO A 90 14.27 7.92 7.05
N ASP A 91 13.68 9.11 7.21
CA ASP A 91 12.62 9.38 8.19
C ASP A 91 11.22 8.99 7.69
N CYS A 92 11.08 8.69 6.40
CA CYS A 92 9.81 8.25 5.84
C CYS A 92 9.59 6.74 6.03
N VAL A 93 8.33 6.37 6.15
CA VAL A 93 7.89 4.98 6.04
C VAL A 93 7.67 4.70 4.55
N VAL A 94 8.49 3.85 3.99
CA VAL A 94 8.38 3.44 2.58
C VAL A 94 7.86 2.01 2.54
N PHE A 95 6.81 1.77 1.78
CA PHE A 95 6.29 0.42 1.59
C PHE A 95 5.98 0.12 0.12
N THR A 96 6.08 -1.14 -0.23
CA THR A 96 5.65 -1.68 -1.51
C THR A 96 4.30 -2.36 -1.35
N TYR A 97 3.41 -2.17 -2.31
CA TYR A 97 2.17 -2.93 -2.42
C TYR A 97 2.22 -3.72 -3.71
N GLN A 98 2.32 -5.03 -3.63
CA GLN A 98 2.61 -5.88 -4.79
C GLN A 98 1.62 -7.03 -4.88
N GLY A 99 1.29 -7.44 -6.11
CA GLY A 99 0.63 -8.70 -6.38
C GLY A 99 1.65 -9.85 -6.41
N ASP A 100 1.15 -11.07 -6.56
CA ASP A 100 1.95 -12.29 -6.60
C ASP A 100 2.97 -12.31 -7.75
N ASP A 101 2.56 -11.94 -8.94
CA ASP A 101 3.47 -11.87 -10.10
C ASP A 101 4.55 -10.81 -9.91
N ASP A 102 4.16 -9.64 -9.40
CA ASP A 102 5.07 -8.51 -9.18
C ASP A 102 6.09 -8.81 -8.07
N LEU A 103 5.69 -9.60 -7.07
CA LEU A 103 6.53 -9.96 -5.93
C LEU A 103 7.35 -11.22 -6.15
N ALA A 104 6.71 -12.31 -6.57
CA ALA A 104 7.25 -13.66 -6.49
C ALA A 104 7.58 -14.28 -7.86
N ALA A 105 7.22 -13.64 -8.96
CA ALA A 105 7.60 -14.04 -10.30
C ALA A 105 8.63 -13.07 -10.88
N ILE A 106 8.17 -12.01 -11.54
CA ILE A 106 9.07 -11.09 -12.26
C ILE A 106 9.94 -10.26 -11.30
N GLY A 107 9.49 -10.01 -10.06
CA GLY A 107 10.19 -9.23 -9.04
C GLY A 107 10.91 -10.05 -7.98
N MET A 108 11.06 -11.36 -8.17
CA MET A 108 11.64 -12.23 -7.14
C MET A 108 13.06 -11.80 -6.74
N ALA A 109 13.91 -11.47 -7.70
CA ALA A 109 15.29 -11.07 -7.44
C ALA A 109 15.33 -9.76 -6.60
N GLU A 110 14.56 -8.77 -6.98
CA GLU A 110 14.48 -7.48 -6.29
C GLU A 110 13.95 -7.64 -4.87
N THR A 111 12.96 -8.50 -4.68
CA THR A 111 12.38 -8.82 -3.37
C THR A 111 13.43 -9.45 -2.45
N ILE A 112 14.17 -10.44 -2.94
CA ILE A 112 15.23 -11.10 -2.17
C ILE A 112 16.35 -10.12 -1.85
N HIS A 113 16.77 -9.30 -2.80
CA HIS A 113 17.82 -8.29 -2.58
C HIS A 113 17.38 -7.24 -1.56
N ALA A 114 16.15 -6.74 -1.65
CA ALA A 114 15.61 -5.77 -0.69
C ALA A 114 15.56 -6.37 0.72
N ALA A 115 15.09 -7.60 0.87
CA ALA A 115 15.06 -8.31 2.16
C ALA A 115 16.47 -8.54 2.76
N LYS A 116 17.50 -8.74 1.91
CA LYS A 116 18.89 -8.90 2.36
C LYS A 116 19.50 -7.60 2.84
N ILE A 117 19.11 -6.49 2.23
CA ILE A 117 19.69 -5.16 2.57
C ILE A 117 19.12 -4.62 3.88
N GLY A 118 17.89 -4.98 4.22
CA GLY A 118 17.16 -4.53 5.43
C GLY A 118 16.30 -3.32 5.17
#